data_5bebe38aca5b339ca59f8ea1c178e0ec
#
_entry.id   5bebe38aca5b339ca59f8ea1c178e0ec
#
_cell.length_a   1.000
_cell.length_b   1.000
_cell.length_c   1.000
_cell.angle_alpha   90.00
_cell.angle_beta   90.00
_cell.angle_gamma   90.00
#
_symmetry.space_group_name_H-M   'P 1'
#
loop_
_entity.id
_entity.type
_entity.pdbx_description
1 polymer ?
#
loop_
_entity_poly.entity_id
_entity_poly.type
_entity_poly.pdbx_seq_one_letter_code
_entity_poly.pdbx_strand_id
1 'polypeptide(L)'
;MQPNICKQCGKEFPVTYVQIGNICLCEFCWKKLYPYCHSCGRKFTLDMPVYYYSNAEHQMFAYCEGCSHHDTCCTCNLPIPTGHKKIHDKDIFCSECFTALLNFSTNNLMDCWKNVCFFFEDKFHFTCRSPIPEILSKRKLAQAAGLSMPNQEAGLYKSSYIKKIGLFNLFSPQVSFNGCQIYLLRGLSIEHSEEVLAHEVGHDFLDSFFPLFENKLLSEGFSQYIASEYNLYYGRILRNKSIFDNPDPIYGDGARLMRDWAMQYNGVMGILKYLEKIYNGKS
;
A
#
# COMPACT_ATOMS: atom_id res chain seq x y z
N MET A 1 13.57 7.76 28.95
CA MET A 1 12.49 7.16 28.15
C MET A 1 11.18 7.74 28.64
N GLN A 2 10.35 8.33 27.77
CA GLN A 2 9.01 8.74 28.18
C GLN A 2 8.16 7.51 28.46
N PRO A 3 7.33 7.51 29.53
CA PRO A 3 6.48 6.37 29.83
C PRO A 3 5.46 6.16 28.70
N ASN A 4 5.24 4.90 28.32
CA ASN A 4 4.21 4.54 27.36
C ASN A 4 2.84 4.71 28.02
N ILE A 5 2.04 5.65 27.54
CA ILE A 5 0.69 5.93 28.03
C ILE A 5 -0.34 5.36 27.07
N CYS A 6 -1.25 4.55 27.58
CA CYS A 6 -2.35 3.99 26.81
C CYS A 6 -3.31 5.10 26.36
N LYS A 7 -3.47 5.28 25.05
CA LYS A 7 -4.37 6.29 24.46
C LYS A 7 -5.85 6.08 24.83
N GLN A 8 -6.24 4.85 25.19
CA GLN A 8 -7.63 4.50 25.53
C GLN A 8 -7.97 4.73 27.01
N CYS A 9 -7.07 4.35 27.93
CA CYS A 9 -7.37 4.41 29.37
C CYS A 9 -6.45 5.35 30.16
N GLY A 10 -5.47 5.99 29.54
CA GLY A 10 -4.55 6.94 30.16
C GLY A 10 -3.54 6.33 31.14
N LYS A 11 -3.52 5.01 31.34
CA LYS A 11 -2.59 4.35 32.28
C LYS A 11 -1.23 4.16 31.64
N GLU A 12 -0.19 4.33 32.44
CA GLU A 12 1.15 3.88 32.10
C GLU A 12 1.18 2.35 32.08
N PHE A 13 1.92 1.78 31.14
CA PHE A 13 2.06 0.33 31.04
C PHE A 13 3.50 -0.09 30.79
N PRO A 14 3.94 -1.22 31.43
CA PRO A 14 5.24 -1.80 31.15
C PRO A 14 5.24 -2.51 29.79
N VAL A 15 6.37 -2.75 29.26
CA VAL A 15 6.90 -3.36 28.04
C VAL A 15 5.96 -4.07 27.04
N THR A 16 4.80 -4.58 27.42
CA THR A 16 3.84 -5.23 26.51
C THR A 16 2.75 -4.25 26.06
N TYR A 17 2.94 -3.70 24.88
CA TYR A 17 1.95 -2.83 24.25
C TYR A 17 1.79 -3.20 22.79
N VAL A 18 0.64 -2.88 22.23
CA VAL A 18 0.41 -2.93 20.79
C VAL A 18 0.51 -1.49 20.29
N GLN A 19 1.48 -1.24 19.46
CA GLN A 19 1.65 0.03 18.76
C GLN A 19 1.11 -0.10 17.34
N ILE A 20 0.16 0.77 17.00
CA ILE A 20 -0.34 0.92 15.63
C ILE A 20 -0.18 2.38 15.26
N GLY A 21 0.80 2.68 14.43
CA GLY A 21 1.19 4.07 14.13
C GLY A 21 1.51 4.82 15.42
N ASN A 22 0.85 5.97 15.61
CA ASN A 22 1.00 6.79 16.82
C ASN A 22 0.07 6.38 17.99
N ILE A 23 -0.68 5.28 17.86
CA ILE A 23 -1.60 4.81 18.90
C ILE A 23 -0.95 3.67 19.66
N CYS A 24 -0.56 3.95 20.92
CA CYS A 24 -0.13 2.94 21.87
C CYS A 24 -1.32 2.55 22.75
N LEU A 25 -1.66 1.27 22.79
CA LEU A 25 -2.71 0.73 23.64
C LEU A 25 -2.11 -0.32 24.59
N CYS A 26 -2.50 -0.29 25.86
CA CYS A 26 -2.19 -1.40 26.75
C CYS A 26 -2.96 -2.66 26.32
N GLU A 27 -2.41 -3.83 26.62
CA GLU A 27 -2.98 -5.12 26.22
C GLU A 27 -4.45 -5.30 26.65
N PHE A 28 -4.82 -4.78 27.81
CA PHE A 28 -6.20 -4.82 28.31
C PHE A 28 -7.16 -4.03 27.42
N CYS A 29 -6.82 -2.81 27.03
CA CYS A 29 -7.66 -1.99 26.15
C CYS A 29 -7.74 -2.58 24.76
N TRP A 30 -6.64 -3.15 24.28
CA TRP A 30 -6.56 -3.81 23.00
C TRP A 30 -7.44 -5.06 22.92
N LYS A 31 -7.40 -5.94 23.95
CA LYS A 31 -8.30 -7.11 24.05
C LYS A 31 -9.78 -6.75 24.14
N LYS A 32 -10.12 -5.56 24.64
CA LYS A 32 -11.50 -5.05 24.61
C LYS A 32 -11.96 -4.68 23.19
N LEU A 33 -11.07 -4.17 22.36
CA LEU A 33 -11.38 -3.83 20.96
C LEU A 33 -11.50 -5.09 20.09
N TYR A 34 -10.71 -6.11 20.38
CA TYR A 34 -10.69 -7.38 19.64
C TYR A 34 -10.91 -8.57 20.59
N PRO A 35 -12.15 -8.74 21.08
CA PRO A 35 -12.43 -9.71 22.14
C PRO A 35 -12.45 -11.18 21.68
N TYR A 36 -12.42 -11.42 20.36
CA TYR A 36 -12.52 -12.76 19.78
C TYR A 36 -11.46 -13.02 18.74
N CYS A 37 -11.04 -14.29 18.66
CA CYS A 37 -10.20 -14.75 17.55
C CYS A 37 -10.99 -14.67 16.23
N HIS A 38 -10.43 -13.96 15.25
CA HIS A 38 -11.03 -13.76 13.94
C HIS A 38 -11.30 -15.09 13.19
N SER A 39 -10.44 -16.11 13.41
CA SER A 39 -10.54 -17.40 12.71
C SER A 39 -11.52 -18.36 13.37
N CYS A 40 -11.40 -18.61 14.69
CA CYS A 40 -12.19 -19.66 15.38
C CYS A 40 -13.27 -19.13 16.32
N GLY A 41 -13.43 -17.82 16.44
CA GLY A 41 -14.42 -17.18 17.32
C GLY A 41 -14.16 -17.32 18.82
N ARG A 42 -13.02 -17.92 19.25
CA ARG A 42 -12.68 -18.07 20.66
C ARG A 42 -12.55 -16.71 21.32
N LYS A 43 -13.22 -16.51 22.44
CA LYS A 43 -13.08 -15.31 23.27
C LYS A 43 -11.71 -15.29 23.95
N PHE A 44 -11.04 -14.15 23.91
CA PHE A 44 -9.76 -13.97 24.59
C PHE A 44 -9.97 -13.73 26.09
N THR A 45 -9.15 -14.42 26.89
CA THR A 45 -9.00 -14.15 28.34
C THR A 45 -7.72 -13.30 28.55
N LEU A 46 -7.54 -12.74 29.76
CA LEU A 46 -6.42 -11.83 30.05
C LEU A 46 -5.05 -12.53 29.91
N ASP A 47 -4.99 -13.82 30.19
CA ASP A 47 -3.80 -14.66 30.20
C ASP A 47 -3.47 -15.29 28.83
N MET A 48 -4.39 -15.18 27.85
CA MET A 48 -4.14 -15.75 26.53
C MET A 48 -3.26 -14.85 25.67
N PRO A 49 -2.22 -15.40 25.00
CA PRO A 49 -1.48 -14.68 23.98
C PRO A 49 -2.38 -14.38 22.77
N VAL A 50 -2.29 -13.16 22.25
CA VAL A 50 -3.05 -12.70 21.10
C VAL A 50 -2.09 -12.20 20.03
N TYR A 51 -2.26 -12.70 18.81
CA TYR A 51 -1.45 -12.37 17.65
C TYR A 51 -2.26 -11.46 16.72
N TYR A 52 -1.65 -10.41 16.21
CA TYR A 52 -2.31 -9.43 15.38
C TYR A 52 -1.74 -9.45 13.97
N TYR A 53 -2.65 -9.46 13.01
CA TYR A 53 -2.34 -9.42 11.58
C TYR A 53 -3.09 -8.28 10.93
N SER A 54 -2.46 -7.58 10.01
CA SER A 54 -3.15 -6.65 9.13
C SER A 54 -3.40 -7.29 7.78
N ASN A 55 -4.58 -7.05 7.21
CA ASN A 55 -4.83 -7.36 5.81
C ASN A 55 -4.19 -6.32 4.88
N ALA A 56 -4.32 -6.52 3.58
CA ALA A 56 -3.81 -5.59 2.58
C ALA A 56 -4.51 -4.21 2.61
N GLU A 57 -5.63 -4.09 3.31
CA GLU A 57 -6.36 -2.83 3.55
C GLU A 57 -6.00 -2.19 4.90
N HIS A 58 -4.92 -2.67 5.54
CA HIS A 58 -4.42 -2.24 6.85
C HIS A 58 -5.42 -2.40 8.01
N GLN A 59 -6.47 -3.21 7.82
CA GLN A 59 -7.38 -3.57 8.90
C GLN A 59 -6.72 -4.62 9.80
N MET A 60 -6.83 -4.41 11.12
CA MET A 60 -6.22 -5.30 12.10
C MET A 60 -7.18 -6.41 12.54
N PHE A 61 -6.64 -7.61 12.67
CA PHE A 61 -7.36 -8.80 13.09
C PHE A 61 -6.59 -9.53 14.19
N ALA A 62 -7.31 -10.02 15.20
CA ALA A 62 -6.74 -10.73 16.33
C ALA A 62 -6.92 -12.24 16.18
N TYR A 63 -5.88 -13.01 16.45
CA TYR A 63 -5.85 -14.46 16.36
C TYR A 63 -5.32 -15.08 17.66
N CYS A 64 -5.89 -16.20 18.07
CA CYS A 64 -5.31 -17.01 19.14
C CYS A 64 -4.05 -17.75 18.62
N GLU A 65 -3.22 -18.22 19.52
CA GLU A 65 -1.95 -18.89 19.20
C GLU A 65 -2.14 -20.03 18.16
N GLY A 66 -3.10 -20.94 18.37
CA GLY A 66 -3.36 -22.02 17.42
C GLY A 66 -3.75 -21.57 16.02
N CYS A 67 -4.47 -20.45 15.91
CA CYS A 67 -4.90 -19.92 14.60
C CYS A 67 -3.85 -19.01 13.95
N SER A 68 -2.94 -18.41 14.73
CA SER A 68 -1.87 -17.56 14.21
C SER A 68 -0.82 -18.33 13.40
N HIS A 69 -0.67 -19.63 13.65
CA HIS A 69 0.28 -20.51 12.96
C HIS A 69 -0.26 -21.16 11.69
N HIS A 70 -1.49 -20.81 11.27
CA HIS A 70 -2.02 -21.30 10.00
C HIS A 70 -1.31 -20.67 8.81
N ASP A 71 -1.41 -21.34 7.65
CA ASP A 71 -0.95 -20.76 6.38
C ASP A 71 -1.60 -19.38 6.16
N THR A 72 -0.84 -18.43 5.64
CA THR A 72 -1.36 -17.09 5.31
C THR A 72 -1.80 -16.99 3.86
N CYS A 73 -2.86 -16.22 3.63
CA CYS A 73 -3.34 -15.90 2.29
C CYS A 73 -2.28 -15.06 1.54
N CYS A 74 -1.95 -15.44 0.31
CA CYS A 74 -0.98 -14.72 -0.49
C CYS A 74 -1.42 -13.30 -0.88
N THR A 75 -2.73 -13.02 -0.87
CA THR A 75 -3.28 -11.70 -1.22
C THR A 75 -3.50 -10.82 0.00
N CYS A 76 -4.32 -11.25 0.97
CA CYS A 76 -4.66 -10.41 2.13
C CYS A 76 -3.72 -10.58 3.34
N ASN A 77 -2.76 -11.52 3.30
CA ASN A 77 -1.79 -11.83 4.36
C ASN A 77 -2.38 -12.33 5.69
N LEU A 78 -3.68 -12.60 5.76
CA LEU A 78 -4.33 -13.13 6.97
C LEU A 78 -4.14 -14.64 7.09
N PRO A 79 -3.98 -15.18 8.32
CA PRO A 79 -4.02 -16.60 8.60
C PRO A 79 -5.35 -17.23 8.12
N ILE A 80 -5.27 -18.33 7.41
CA ILE A 80 -6.43 -18.99 6.81
C ILE A 80 -6.99 -20.04 7.77
N PRO A 81 -8.28 -19.97 8.14
CA PRO A 81 -8.91 -20.99 8.98
C PRO A 81 -8.76 -22.40 8.41
N THR A 82 -8.64 -23.40 9.29
CA THR A 82 -8.55 -24.80 8.90
C THR A 82 -9.74 -25.18 8.00
N GLY A 83 -9.49 -25.87 6.88
CA GLY A 83 -10.52 -26.26 5.91
C GLY A 83 -10.94 -25.18 4.90
N HIS A 84 -10.49 -23.94 5.06
CA HIS A 84 -10.83 -22.84 4.16
C HIS A 84 -9.71 -22.47 3.14
N LYS A 85 -8.62 -23.23 3.17
CA LYS A 85 -7.47 -23.06 2.26
C LYS A 85 -7.84 -23.43 0.83
N LYS A 86 -7.57 -22.53 -0.10
CA LYS A 86 -7.67 -22.73 -1.56
C LYS A 86 -6.28 -22.63 -2.17
N ILE A 87 -5.99 -23.47 -3.17
CA ILE A 87 -4.68 -23.47 -3.85
C ILE A 87 -4.92 -23.23 -5.33
N HIS A 88 -4.19 -22.28 -5.89
CA HIS A 88 -4.17 -22.00 -7.32
C HIS A 88 -2.73 -21.62 -7.73
N ASP A 89 -2.16 -22.34 -8.71
CA ASP A 89 -0.78 -22.13 -9.20
C ASP A 89 0.27 -22.06 -8.09
N LYS A 90 0.16 -22.91 -7.08
CA LYS A 90 1.05 -22.97 -5.89
C LYS A 90 0.89 -21.81 -4.88
N ASP A 91 0.05 -20.81 -5.17
CA ASP A 91 -0.31 -19.79 -4.20
C ASP A 91 -1.50 -20.26 -3.32
N ILE A 92 -1.49 -19.79 -2.08
CA ILE A 92 -2.50 -20.15 -1.08
C ILE A 92 -3.42 -18.95 -0.86
N PHE A 93 -4.72 -19.17 -0.94
CA PHE A 93 -5.74 -18.13 -0.80
C PHE A 93 -6.74 -18.49 0.31
N CYS A 94 -7.25 -17.48 1.00
CA CYS A 94 -8.51 -17.59 1.75
C CYS A 94 -9.70 -17.65 0.78
N SER A 95 -10.87 -18.03 1.26
CA SER A 95 -12.07 -18.17 0.41
C SER A 95 -12.46 -16.87 -0.30
N GLU A 96 -12.34 -15.73 0.37
CA GLU A 96 -12.68 -14.40 -0.19
C GLU A 96 -11.74 -14.01 -1.32
N CYS A 97 -10.42 -14.05 -1.09
CA CYS A 97 -9.45 -13.72 -2.12
C CYS A 97 -9.47 -14.71 -3.29
N PHE A 98 -9.79 -15.98 -3.02
CA PHE A 98 -9.99 -16.97 -4.08
C PHE A 98 -11.23 -16.65 -4.93
N THR A 99 -12.32 -16.23 -4.31
CA THR A 99 -13.53 -15.80 -5.03
C THR A 99 -13.25 -14.56 -5.86
N ALA A 100 -12.51 -13.58 -5.31
CA ALA A 100 -12.07 -12.43 -6.07
C ALA A 100 -11.20 -12.83 -7.28
N LEU A 101 -10.25 -13.75 -7.08
CA LEU A 101 -9.41 -14.29 -8.17
C LEU A 101 -10.24 -14.90 -9.30
N LEU A 102 -11.25 -15.71 -8.98
CA LEU A 102 -12.10 -16.38 -9.99
C LEU A 102 -13.01 -15.39 -10.73
N ASN A 103 -13.45 -14.34 -10.06
CA ASN A 103 -14.34 -13.31 -10.62
C ASN A 103 -13.61 -12.19 -11.35
N PHE A 104 -12.28 -12.09 -11.22
CA PHE A 104 -11.50 -11.04 -11.84
C PHE A 104 -11.06 -11.45 -13.26
N SER A 105 -11.76 -10.93 -14.25
CA SER A 105 -11.50 -11.18 -15.67
C SER A 105 -10.55 -10.13 -16.29
N THR A 106 -10.08 -10.41 -17.49
CA THR A 106 -9.34 -9.42 -18.29
C THR A 106 -10.15 -8.15 -18.56
N ASN A 107 -11.47 -8.26 -18.73
CA ASN A 107 -12.35 -7.10 -18.89
C ASN A 107 -12.37 -6.24 -17.62
N ASN A 108 -12.42 -6.85 -16.43
CA ASN A 108 -12.34 -6.10 -15.17
C ASN A 108 -11.03 -5.34 -15.06
N LEU A 109 -9.90 -5.95 -15.44
CA LEU A 109 -8.60 -5.26 -15.45
C LEU A 109 -8.62 -4.06 -16.40
N MET A 110 -9.16 -4.24 -17.62
CA MET A 110 -9.28 -3.16 -18.59
C MET A 110 -10.16 -2.01 -18.09
N ASP A 111 -11.26 -2.33 -17.41
CA ASP A 111 -12.16 -1.32 -16.86
C ASP A 111 -11.51 -0.60 -15.67
N CYS A 112 -10.85 -1.31 -14.74
CA CYS A 112 -10.05 -0.68 -13.68
C CYS A 112 -8.98 0.25 -14.26
N TRP A 113 -8.25 -0.21 -15.28
CA TRP A 113 -7.21 0.59 -15.92
C TRP A 113 -7.78 1.86 -16.57
N LYS A 114 -8.88 1.75 -17.31
CA LYS A 114 -9.56 2.91 -17.91
C LYS A 114 -10.04 3.90 -16.85
N ASN A 115 -10.63 3.43 -15.75
CA ASN A 115 -11.09 4.29 -14.67
C ASN A 115 -9.94 5.07 -14.04
N VAL A 116 -8.80 4.42 -13.80
CA VAL A 116 -7.62 5.07 -13.25
C VAL A 116 -7.03 6.09 -14.24
N CYS A 117 -6.84 5.69 -15.52
CA CYS A 117 -6.35 6.63 -16.54
C CYS A 117 -7.28 7.84 -16.70
N PHE A 118 -8.60 7.63 -16.69
CA PHE A 118 -9.59 8.71 -16.77
C PHE A 118 -9.47 9.68 -15.59
N PHE A 119 -9.31 9.16 -14.37
CA PHE A 119 -9.11 10.02 -13.19
C PHE A 119 -7.86 10.91 -13.34
N PHE A 120 -6.74 10.35 -13.79
CA PHE A 120 -5.50 11.12 -13.96
C PHE A 120 -5.62 12.18 -15.06
N GLU A 121 -6.30 11.84 -16.16
CA GLU A 121 -6.56 12.80 -17.25
C GLU A 121 -7.49 13.92 -16.79
N ASP A 122 -8.60 13.57 -16.12
CA ASP A 122 -9.60 14.54 -15.65
C ASP A 122 -9.05 15.50 -14.57
N LYS A 123 -8.31 14.96 -13.59
CA LYS A 123 -7.83 15.73 -12.44
C LYS A 123 -6.50 16.44 -12.66
N PHE A 124 -5.61 15.83 -13.42
CA PHE A 124 -4.22 16.29 -13.49
C PHE A 124 -3.74 16.56 -14.92
N HIS A 125 -4.58 16.30 -15.93
CA HIS A 125 -4.23 16.35 -17.36
C HIS A 125 -2.98 15.49 -17.66
N PHE A 126 -2.89 14.35 -16.98
CA PHE A 126 -1.78 13.42 -17.08
C PHE A 126 -2.21 12.15 -17.82
N THR A 127 -1.54 11.85 -18.91
CA THR A 127 -1.72 10.60 -19.64
C THR A 127 -0.78 9.53 -19.09
N CYS A 128 -1.35 8.42 -18.60
CA CYS A 128 -0.58 7.29 -18.06
C CYS A 128 0.40 6.76 -19.10
N ARG A 129 1.67 6.66 -18.75
CA ARG A 129 2.74 6.22 -19.67
C ARG A 129 2.93 4.71 -19.71
N SER A 130 2.44 4.00 -18.68
CA SER A 130 2.47 2.53 -18.65
C SER A 130 1.48 1.94 -19.64
N PRO A 131 1.82 0.82 -20.30
CA PRO A 131 0.83 0.00 -20.99
C PRO A 131 -0.16 -0.61 -19.99
N ILE A 132 -1.11 -1.41 -20.49
CA ILE A 132 -2.05 -2.14 -19.64
C ILE A 132 -1.27 -2.96 -18.61
N PRO A 133 -1.64 -2.88 -17.30
CA PRO A 133 -0.97 -3.59 -16.23
C PRO A 133 -0.98 -5.12 -16.42
N GLU A 134 0.05 -5.79 -15.92
CA GLU A 134 0.11 -7.24 -15.86
C GLU A 134 -0.27 -7.77 -14.48
N ILE A 135 -1.11 -8.80 -14.43
CA ILE A 135 -1.47 -9.47 -13.19
C ILE A 135 -0.47 -10.59 -12.89
N LEU A 136 0.17 -10.52 -11.74
CA LEU A 136 1.18 -11.46 -11.31
C LEU A 136 0.80 -12.24 -10.04
N SER A 137 1.32 -13.46 -9.91
CA SER A 137 1.35 -14.16 -8.63
C SER A 137 2.29 -13.44 -7.65
N LYS A 138 2.09 -13.64 -6.34
CA LYS A 138 2.91 -13.01 -5.30
C LYS A 138 4.41 -13.25 -5.51
N ARG A 139 4.78 -14.47 -5.90
CA ARG A 139 6.17 -14.83 -6.20
C ARG A 139 6.73 -14.08 -7.42
N LYS A 140 5.93 -13.98 -8.51
CA LYS A 140 6.36 -13.27 -9.72
C LYS A 140 6.47 -11.76 -9.47
N LEU A 141 5.56 -11.19 -8.66
CA LEU A 141 5.61 -9.78 -8.26
C LEU A 141 6.90 -9.48 -7.48
N ALA A 142 7.24 -10.31 -6.49
CA ALA A 142 8.50 -10.19 -5.77
C ALA A 142 9.74 -10.30 -6.69
N GLN A 143 9.74 -11.23 -7.64
CA GLN A 143 10.81 -11.35 -8.63
C GLN A 143 10.91 -10.10 -9.53
N ALA A 144 9.78 -9.54 -9.96
CA ALA A 144 9.74 -8.30 -10.72
C ALA A 144 10.30 -7.12 -9.91
N ALA A 145 10.05 -7.09 -8.58
CA ALA A 145 10.63 -6.12 -7.65
C ALA A 145 12.12 -6.35 -7.33
N GLY A 146 12.73 -7.44 -7.82
CA GLY A 146 14.12 -7.81 -7.52
C GLY A 146 14.31 -8.42 -6.13
N LEU A 147 13.24 -8.89 -5.50
CA LEU A 147 13.27 -9.49 -4.17
C LEU A 147 13.42 -11.01 -4.25
N SER A 148 14.21 -11.59 -3.34
CA SER A 148 14.38 -13.04 -3.22
C SER A 148 13.19 -13.73 -2.54
N MET A 149 12.43 -13.00 -1.71
CA MET A 149 11.28 -13.49 -0.96
C MET A 149 10.06 -12.61 -1.23
N PRO A 150 8.84 -13.20 -1.25
CA PRO A 150 7.61 -12.43 -1.33
C PRO A 150 7.47 -11.46 -0.15
N ASN A 151 7.05 -10.23 -0.45
CA ASN A 151 6.73 -9.20 0.53
C ASN A 151 5.21 -8.91 0.56
N GLN A 152 4.80 -7.80 1.15
CA GLN A 152 3.40 -7.42 1.30
C GLN A 152 2.89 -6.49 0.18
N GLU A 153 3.71 -6.22 -0.84
CA GLU A 153 3.32 -5.34 -1.94
C GLU A 153 2.16 -5.94 -2.75
N ALA A 154 1.20 -5.10 -3.08
CA ALA A 154 0.02 -5.44 -3.88
C ALA A 154 0.14 -4.94 -5.33
N GLY A 155 1.05 -4.00 -5.59
CA GLY A 155 1.39 -3.47 -6.91
C GLY A 155 2.89 -3.23 -7.04
N LEU A 156 3.32 -2.86 -8.24
CA LEU A 156 4.69 -2.47 -8.53
C LEU A 156 4.74 -1.62 -9.80
N TYR A 157 5.19 -0.38 -9.65
CA TYR A 157 5.62 0.45 -10.77
C TYR A 157 7.11 0.26 -11.03
N LYS A 158 7.48 0.07 -12.29
CA LYS A 158 8.86 -0.09 -12.72
C LYS A 158 9.14 0.77 -13.93
N SER A 159 10.03 1.74 -13.80
CA SER A 159 10.50 2.59 -14.90
C SER A 159 11.91 2.20 -15.35
N SER A 160 12.25 2.53 -16.57
CA SER A 160 13.58 2.38 -17.15
C SER A 160 14.04 3.67 -17.80
N TYR A 161 15.34 3.93 -17.67
CA TYR A 161 15.98 5.13 -18.19
C TYR A 161 17.25 4.79 -18.96
N ILE A 162 17.51 5.52 -20.06
CA ILE A 162 18.76 5.44 -20.81
C ILE A 162 19.61 6.62 -20.37
N LYS A 163 20.82 6.35 -19.84
CA LYS A 163 21.84 7.34 -19.56
C LYS A 163 22.76 7.45 -20.78
N LYS A 164 22.70 8.57 -21.50
CA LYS A 164 23.68 8.88 -22.56
C LYS A 164 24.86 9.57 -21.93
N ILE A 165 26.01 8.90 -21.92
CA ILE A 165 27.29 9.47 -21.50
C ILE A 165 27.91 10.07 -22.75
N GLY A 166 28.10 11.40 -22.79
CA GLY A 166 28.78 12.07 -23.89
C GLY A 166 30.26 11.63 -24.00
N LEU A 167 30.79 11.53 -25.22
CA LEU A 167 32.12 10.99 -25.52
C LEU A 167 33.28 11.68 -24.83
N PHE A 168 33.09 12.87 -24.22
CA PHE A 168 34.12 13.69 -23.61
C PHE A 168 33.85 14.17 -22.20
N ASN A 169 32.89 13.59 -21.47
CA ASN A 169 32.55 14.05 -20.07
C ASN A 169 32.28 15.57 -19.92
N LEU A 170 32.04 16.28 -21.04
CA LEU A 170 31.88 17.76 -21.07
C LEU A 170 30.43 18.20 -20.77
N PHE A 171 29.49 17.28 -20.75
CA PHE A 171 28.08 17.56 -20.49
C PHE A 171 27.56 16.60 -19.43
N SER A 172 26.69 17.08 -18.54
CA SER A 172 25.96 16.25 -17.59
C SER A 172 25.28 15.09 -18.33
N PRO A 173 25.31 13.85 -17.80
CA PRO A 173 24.69 12.71 -18.46
C PRO A 173 23.21 13.00 -18.70
N GLN A 174 22.78 12.95 -19.96
CA GLN A 174 21.37 13.09 -20.30
C GLN A 174 20.64 11.79 -19.96
N VAL A 175 19.64 11.90 -19.07
CA VAL A 175 18.75 10.79 -18.72
C VAL A 175 17.48 10.94 -19.53
N SER A 176 17.14 9.90 -20.33
CA SER A 176 15.91 9.85 -21.10
C SER A 176 15.04 8.68 -20.65
N PHE A 177 13.75 8.94 -20.46
CA PHE A 177 12.77 7.89 -20.17
C PHE A 177 12.71 6.88 -21.33
N ASN A 178 12.73 5.58 -20.99
CA ASN A 178 12.73 4.48 -21.97
C ASN A 178 11.45 3.63 -21.89
N GLY A 179 10.62 3.82 -20.87
CA GLY A 179 9.37 3.12 -20.68
C GLY A 179 9.15 2.72 -19.23
N CYS A 180 7.94 2.32 -18.94
CA CYS A 180 7.54 1.79 -17.62
C CYS A 180 6.57 0.63 -17.78
N GLN A 181 6.38 -0.11 -16.69
CA GLN A 181 5.40 -1.19 -16.58
C GLN A 181 4.82 -1.20 -15.17
N ILE A 182 3.52 -1.40 -15.08
CA ILE A 182 2.81 -1.63 -13.81
C ILE A 182 2.44 -3.09 -13.70
N TYR A 183 2.65 -3.65 -12.52
CA TYR A 183 2.25 -5.01 -12.14
C TYR A 183 1.26 -4.96 -10.99
N LEU A 184 0.29 -5.87 -11.01
CA LEU A 184 -0.76 -5.97 -10.01
C LEU A 184 -0.77 -7.38 -9.41
N LEU A 185 -0.90 -7.51 -8.10
CA LEU A 185 -1.06 -8.79 -7.43
C LEU A 185 -2.42 -9.41 -7.78
N ARG A 186 -2.44 -10.69 -8.12
CA ARG A 186 -3.69 -11.42 -8.38
C ARG A 186 -4.52 -11.64 -7.10
N GLY A 187 -5.84 -11.74 -7.26
CA GLY A 187 -6.78 -12.03 -6.17
C GLY A 187 -7.25 -10.82 -5.38
N LEU A 188 -6.91 -9.62 -5.81
CA LEU A 188 -7.48 -8.37 -5.28
C LEU A 188 -8.94 -8.22 -5.74
N SER A 189 -9.76 -7.55 -4.93
CA SER A 189 -11.09 -7.07 -5.36
C SER A 189 -10.95 -5.98 -6.43
N ILE A 190 -12.02 -5.68 -7.16
CA ILE A 190 -12.03 -4.61 -8.18
C ILE A 190 -11.62 -3.27 -7.55
N GLU A 191 -12.27 -2.87 -6.46
CA GLU A 191 -11.97 -1.61 -5.80
C GLU A 191 -10.53 -1.52 -5.28
N HIS A 192 -10.01 -2.64 -4.75
CA HIS A 192 -8.63 -2.68 -4.27
C HIS A 192 -7.63 -2.66 -5.44
N SER A 193 -7.96 -3.32 -6.55
CA SER A 193 -7.14 -3.26 -7.77
C SER A 193 -7.03 -1.83 -8.30
N GLU A 194 -8.13 -1.09 -8.33
CA GLU A 194 -8.14 0.30 -8.77
C GLU A 194 -7.36 1.22 -7.81
N GLU A 195 -7.48 1.03 -6.50
CA GLU A 195 -6.71 1.78 -5.50
C GLU A 195 -5.20 1.54 -5.67
N VAL A 196 -4.80 0.26 -5.81
CA VAL A 196 -3.40 -0.10 -6.07
C VAL A 196 -2.91 0.47 -7.40
N LEU A 197 -3.71 0.37 -8.47
CA LEU A 197 -3.36 0.96 -9.75
C LEU A 197 -3.21 2.49 -9.68
N ALA A 198 -4.09 3.18 -8.93
CA ALA A 198 -3.96 4.62 -8.72
C ALA A 198 -2.69 4.99 -7.96
N HIS A 199 -2.26 4.16 -7.00
CA HIS A 199 -0.98 4.29 -6.31
C HIS A 199 0.20 4.13 -7.29
N GLU A 200 0.21 3.08 -8.11
CA GLU A 200 1.29 2.82 -9.05
C GLU A 200 1.38 3.86 -10.17
N VAL A 201 0.23 4.39 -10.64
CA VAL A 201 0.21 5.53 -11.56
C VAL A 201 0.65 6.82 -10.84
N GLY A 202 0.44 6.92 -9.52
CA GLY A 202 1.01 7.99 -8.70
C GLY A 202 2.54 8.04 -8.78
N HIS A 203 3.21 6.88 -8.78
CA HIS A 203 4.65 6.80 -9.04
C HIS A 203 5.00 7.24 -10.46
N ASP A 204 4.23 6.81 -11.48
CA ASP A 204 4.43 7.23 -12.88
C ASP A 204 4.28 8.75 -13.03
N PHE A 205 3.29 9.32 -12.35
CA PHE A 205 3.02 10.75 -12.34
C PHE A 205 4.17 11.53 -11.68
N LEU A 206 4.63 11.11 -10.49
CA LEU A 206 5.75 11.73 -9.79
C LEU A 206 7.06 11.64 -10.62
N ASP A 207 7.31 10.47 -11.20
CA ASP A 207 8.48 10.19 -12.03
C ASP A 207 8.52 11.03 -13.32
N SER A 208 7.36 11.48 -13.81
CA SER A 208 7.28 12.40 -14.96
C SER A 208 7.82 13.80 -14.66
N PHE A 209 7.78 14.24 -13.40
CA PHE A 209 8.33 15.52 -12.93
C PHE A 209 9.74 15.38 -12.37
N PHE A 210 10.02 14.25 -11.70
CA PHE A 210 11.27 14.01 -10.97
C PHE A 210 11.84 12.64 -11.33
N PRO A 211 12.45 12.48 -12.52
CA PRO A 211 13.06 11.22 -12.92
C PRO A 211 14.08 10.72 -11.89
N LEU A 212 14.00 9.42 -11.55
CA LEU A 212 14.92 8.80 -10.58
C LEU A 212 14.81 9.40 -9.16
N PHE A 213 13.61 9.76 -8.73
CA PHE A 213 13.37 10.29 -7.39
C PHE A 213 13.58 9.22 -6.31
N GLU A 214 14.63 9.37 -5.48
CA GLU A 214 15.08 8.32 -4.56
C GLU A 214 14.50 8.40 -3.13
N ASN A 215 13.78 9.48 -2.78
CA ASN A 215 13.24 9.63 -1.43
C ASN A 215 11.99 8.75 -1.24
N LYS A 216 12.17 7.58 -0.63
CA LYS A 216 11.12 6.58 -0.45
C LYS A 216 9.91 7.12 0.32
N LEU A 217 10.10 7.83 1.44
CA LEU A 217 9.00 8.40 2.23
C LEU A 217 8.13 9.34 1.39
N LEU A 218 8.76 10.23 0.63
CA LEU A 218 8.04 11.20 -0.19
C LEU A 218 7.40 10.55 -1.41
N SER A 219 8.08 9.58 -2.04
CA SER A 219 7.56 8.86 -3.20
C SER A 219 6.34 8.00 -2.85
N GLU A 220 6.47 7.15 -1.83
CA GLU A 220 5.36 6.29 -1.37
C GLU A 220 4.23 7.13 -0.77
N GLY A 221 4.57 8.17 0.01
CA GLY A 221 3.58 9.08 0.58
C GLY A 221 2.79 9.82 -0.50
N PHE A 222 3.45 10.30 -1.55
CA PHE A 222 2.79 10.97 -2.67
C PHE A 222 1.85 10.00 -3.40
N SER A 223 2.33 8.82 -3.77
CA SER A 223 1.52 7.81 -4.45
C SER A 223 0.33 7.35 -3.62
N GLN A 224 0.52 7.19 -2.31
CA GLN A 224 -0.56 6.84 -1.38
C GLN A 224 -1.58 7.98 -1.23
N TYR A 225 -1.13 9.24 -1.24
CA TYR A 225 -2.02 10.39 -1.26
C TYR A 225 -2.82 10.47 -2.58
N ILE A 226 -2.21 10.18 -3.72
CA ILE A 226 -2.93 10.10 -5.00
C ILE A 226 -4.00 8.99 -4.97
N ALA A 227 -3.69 7.81 -4.41
CA ALA A 227 -4.68 6.75 -4.21
C ALA A 227 -5.84 7.21 -3.31
N SER A 228 -5.58 8.07 -2.30
CA SER A 228 -6.63 8.66 -1.48
C SER A 228 -7.52 9.62 -2.27
N GLU A 229 -6.95 10.46 -3.14
CA GLU A 229 -7.71 11.36 -4.03
C GLU A 229 -8.58 10.55 -5.02
N TYR A 230 -8.04 9.43 -5.54
CA TYR A 230 -8.80 8.49 -6.37
C TYR A 230 -10.01 7.92 -5.62
N ASN A 231 -9.81 7.44 -4.39
CA ASN A 231 -10.89 6.92 -3.56
C ASN A 231 -11.96 7.99 -3.28
N LEU A 232 -11.57 9.22 -3.00
CA LEU A 232 -12.50 10.34 -2.83
C LEU A 232 -13.27 10.66 -4.10
N TYR A 233 -12.60 10.65 -5.26
CA TYR A 233 -13.22 10.91 -6.55
C TYR A 233 -14.37 9.94 -6.87
N TYR A 234 -14.21 8.66 -6.48
CA TYR A 234 -15.25 7.63 -6.64
C TYR A 234 -16.12 7.41 -5.39
N GLY A 235 -16.06 8.30 -4.39
CA GLY A 235 -16.93 8.27 -3.19
C GLY A 235 -16.61 7.14 -2.20
N ARG A 236 -15.40 6.56 -2.26
CA ARG A 236 -14.97 5.43 -1.41
C ARG A 236 -14.40 5.90 -0.07
N ILE A 237 -15.24 6.51 0.75
CA ILE A 237 -14.83 7.20 1.99
C ILE A 237 -14.12 6.28 2.98
N LEU A 238 -14.57 5.03 3.15
CA LEU A 238 -13.96 4.09 4.08
C LEU A 238 -12.55 3.68 3.64
N ARG A 239 -12.34 3.43 2.34
CA ARG A 239 -11.02 3.14 1.78
C ARG A 239 -10.08 4.33 1.88
N ASN A 240 -10.58 5.52 1.60
CA ASN A 240 -9.82 6.76 1.80
C ASN A 240 -9.37 6.91 3.26
N LYS A 241 -10.26 6.66 4.21
CA LYS A 241 -9.93 6.73 5.64
C LYS A 241 -8.85 5.70 6.01
N SER A 242 -8.91 4.47 5.51
CA SER A 242 -7.94 3.41 5.82
C SER A 242 -6.50 3.79 5.41
N ILE A 243 -6.33 4.55 4.33
CA ILE A 243 -5.02 5.07 3.90
C ILE A 243 -4.40 5.94 5.00
N PHE A 244 -5.17 6.86 5.57
CA PHE A 244 -4.66 7.76 6.61
C PHE A 244 -4.59 7.12 8.02
N ASP A 245 -5.37 6.07 8.25
CA ASP A 245 -5.32 5.27 9.48
C ASP A 245 -4.16 4.24 9.45
N ASN A 246 -3.49 4.06 8.30
CA ASN A 246 -2.35 3.16 8.16
C ASN A 246 -1.22 3.55 9.13
N PRO A 247 -0.78 2.62 10.01
CA PRO A 247 0.28 2.89 10.98
C PRO A 247 1.69 2.84 10.40
N ASP A 248 1.85 2.42 9.16
CA ASP A 248 3.16 2.29 8.52
C ASP A 248 3.86 3.66 8.41
N PRO A 249 5.14 3.76 8.86
CA PRO A 249 5.85 5.04 8.88
C PRO A 249 6.20 5.59 7.49
N ILE A 250 6.17 4.75 6.45
CA ILE A 250 6.45 5.17 5.07
C ILE A 250 5.14 5.48 4.35
N TYR A 251 4.23 4.50 4.31
CA TYR A 251 2.96 4.64 3.58
C TYR A 251 1.97 5.55 4.31
N GLY A 252 1.72 5.30 5.61
CA GLY A 252 0.73 6.04 6.39
C GLY A 252 1.21 7.43 6.80
N ASP A 253 2.42 7.55 7.39
CA ASP A 253 2.98 8.87 7.75
C ASP A 253 3.27 9.67 6.48
N GLY A 254 3.74 9.04 5.41
CA GLY A 254 3.96 9.68 4.12
C GLY A 254 2.65 10.25 3.55
N ALA A 255 1.55 9.48 3.55
CA ALA A 255 0.26 9.96 3.08
C ALA A 255 -0.26 11.13 3.92
N ARG A 256 -0.13 11.07 5.25
CA ARG A 256 -0.50 12.16 6.16
C ARG A 256 0.32 13.43 5.88
N LEU A 257 1.62 13.29 5.68
CA LEU A 257 2.50 14.39 5.32
C LEU A 257 2.07 15.06 3.99
N MET A 258 1.76 14.25 2.97
CA MET A 258 1.31 14.77 1.68
C MET A 258 -0.06 15.44 1.76
N ARG A 259 -0.98 14.92 2.56
CA ARG A 259 -2.26 15.58 2.83
C ARG A 259 -2.07 16.95 3.47
N ASP A 260 -1.19 17.04 4.48
CA ASP A 260 -0.90 18.29 5.17
C ASP A 260 -0.24 19.31 4.20
N TRP A 261 0.64 18.84 3.33
CA TRP A 261 1.21 19.67 2.25
C TRP A 261 0.17 20.08 1.20
N ALA A 262 -0.76 19.19 0.85
CA ALA A 262 -1.86 19.55 -0.07
C ALA A 262 -2.72 20.68 0.48
N MET A 263 -3.03 20.65 1.78
CA MET A 263 -3.74 21.74 2.45
C MET A 263 -2.92 23.04 2.46
N GLN A 264 -1.61 22.95 2.70
CA GLN A 264 -0.71 24.11 2.77
C GLN A 264 -0.42 24.72 1.40
N TYR A 265 -0.26 23.91 0.36
CA TYR A 265 0.21 24.33 -0.97
C TYR A 265 -0.86 24.27 -2.06
N ASN A 266 -2.12 24.13 -1.68
CA ASN A 266 -3.25 24.11 -2.62
C ASN A 266 -3.28 22.90 -3.58
N GLY A 267 -3.28 21.69 -2.99
CA GLY A 267 -3.48 20.43 -3.68
C GLY A 267 -2.21 19.81 -4.29
N VAL A 268 -2.42 18.80 -5.13
CA VAL A 268 -1.36 17.96 -5.70
C VAL A 268 -0.33 18.78 -6.49
N MET A 269 -0.78 19.70 -7.33
CA MET A 269 0.14 20.54 -8.12
C MET A 269 1.00 21.47 -7.25
N GLY A 270 0.48 21.88 -6.08
CA GLY A 270 1.25 22.63 -5.10
C GLY A 270 2.32 21.79 -4.41
N ILE A 271 2.01 20.51 -4.12
CA ILE A 271 2.99 19.53 -3.62
C ILE A 271 4.15 19.38 -4.63
N LEU A 272 3.84 19.18 -5.91
CA LEU A 272 4.85 19.01 -6.97
C LEU A 272 5.77 20.23 -7.06
N LYS A 273 5.23 21.46 -7.03
CA LYS A 273 6.02 22.69 -7.00
C LYS A 273 6.91 22.81 -5.76
N TYR A 274 6.42 22.32 -4.61
CA TYR A 274 7.21 22.32 -3.37
C TYR A 274 8.33 21.27 -3.43
N LEU A 275 8.05 20.06 -3.96
CA LEU A 275 9.05 19.03 -4.19
C LEU A 275 10.12 19.49 -5.17
N GLU A 276 9.77 20.24 -6.21
CA GLU A 276 10.71 20.82 -7.17
C GLU A 276 11.73 21.74 -6.47
N LYS A 277 11.28 22.57 -5.54
CA LYS A 277 12.20 23.43 -4.74
C LYS A 277 13.16 22.61 -3.89
N ILE A 278 12.66 21.51 -3.27
CA ILE A 278 13.51 20.62 -2.45
C ILE A 278 14.51 19.87 -3.34
N TYR A 279 14.06 19.39 -4.50
CA TYR A 279 14.89 18.62 -5.43
C TYR A 279 15.97 19.46 -6.07
N ASN A 280 15.65 20.66 -6.56
CA ASN A 280 16.57 21.57 -7.21
C ASN A 280 17.48 22.34 -6.22
N GLY A 281 17.06 22.52 -4.96
CA GLY A 281 17.86 23.16 -3.91
C GLY A 281 18.98 22.27 -3.35
N LYS A 282 19.11 21.04 -3.81
CA LYS A 282 20.19 20.09 -3.46
C LYS A 282 21.25 19.94 -4.56
N SER A 283 21.14 20.71 -5.63
CA SER A 283 22.10 20.72 -6.74
C SER A 283 23.18 21.79 -6.55
#